data_e74df0eb817628c60e09a946d46d06c7
#
_entry.id   e74df0eb817628c60e09a946d46d06c7
#
_cell.length_a   1.000
_cell.length_b   1.000
_cell.length_c   1.000
_cell.angle_alpha   90.00
_cell.angle_beta   90.00
_cell.angle_gamma   90.00
#
_symmetry.space_group_name_H-M   'P 1'
#
loop_
_entity.id
_entity.type
_entity.pdbx_description
1 polymer ?
#
loop_
_entity_poly.entity_id
_entity_poly.type
_entity_poly.pdbx_seq_one_letter_code
_entity_poly.pdbx_strand_id
1 'polypeptide(L)'
;MKFALPLLLALFMVGCASTKKKPFAAQRMTVRTTAYTHTEAGGVNNAIGSRLRFGGDTFSAASDWSWLPLGTRFRMVENGRTYVIEDYGSALVGRKTIDLYVPSMGEVRKWGVRNVDIEILEWGSKAMSLKLLKPRATRDYIQTMVAELQKTVPPSALAAATL
;
A
#
# COMPACT_ATOMS: atom_id res chain seq x y z
N MET A 1 14.04 -58.56 -46.15
CA MET A 1 14.48 -57.17 -45.99
C MET A 1 13.56 -56.49 -44.98
N LYS A 2 14.07 -56.18 -43.78
CA LYS A 2 13.29 -55.50 -42.68
C LYS A 2 13.74 -54.07 -42.64
N PHE A 3 12.86 -53.13 -42.97
CA PHE A 3 13.12 -51.67 -42.85
C PHE A 3 12.77 -51.26 -41.41
N ALA A 4 13.76 -50.82 -40.65
CA ALA A 4 13.60 -50.20 -39.36
C ALA A 4 13.39 -48.68 -39.54
N LEU A 5 12.24 -48.16 -39.09
CA LEU A 5 11.89 -46.74 -39.12
C LEU A 5 12.42 -46.08 -37.83
N PRO A 6 13.28 -45.07 -37.90
CA PRO A 6 13.75 -44.39 -36.71
C PRO A 6 12.66 -43.48 -36.13
N LEU A 7 12.31 -43.68 -34.87
CA LEU A 7 11.39 -42.82 -34.08
C LEU A 7 12.13 -41.56 -33.69
N LEU A 8 11.79 -40.43 -34.30
CA LEU A 8 12.35 -39.12 -34.01
C LEU A 8 11.67 -38.55 -32.74
N LEU A 9 12.35 -38.63 -31.60
CA LEU A 9 11.89 -38.07 -30.33
C LEU A 9 12.11 -36.53 -30.32
N ALA A 10 11.06 -35.75 -30.59
CA ALA A 10 11.10 -34.27 -30.47
C ALA A 10 11.05 -33.84 -29.01
N LEU A 11 12.18 -33.39 -28.48
CA LEU A 11 12.32 -32.84 -27.13
C LEU A 11 11.76 -31.39 -27.11
N PHE A 12 10.53 -31.22 -26.62
CA PHE A 12 9.96 -29.88 -26.39
C PHE A 12 10.63 -29.25 -25.18
N MET A 13 11.55 -28.31 -25.43
CA MET A 13 12.10 -27.42 -24.41
C MET A 13 11.03 -26.39 -24.04
N VAL A 14 10.34 -26.61 -22.92
CA VAL A 14 9.46 -25.58 -22.31
C VAL A 14 10.36 -24.53 -21.66
N GLY A 15 10.62 -23.46 -22.39
CA GLY A 15 11.33 -22.30 -21.87
C GLY A 15 10.47 -21.57 -20.84
N CYS A 16 10.82 -21.63 -19.56
CA CYS A 16 10.27 -20.72 -18.54
C CYS A 16 10.64 -19.28 -18.89
N ALA A 17 9.73 -18.57 -19.55
CA ALA A 17 9.85 -17.12 -19.73
C ALA A 17 9.69 -16.44 -18.37
N SER A 18 10.81 -16.13 -17.72
CA SER A 18 10.85 -15.24 -16.55
C SER A 18 10.44 -13.85 -17.02
N THR A 19 9.20 -13.45 -16.74
CA THR A 19 8.72 -12.09 -16.97
C THR A 19 9.44 -11.16 -15.99
N LYS A 20 10.56 -10.59 -16.42
CA LYS A 20 11.21 -9.47 -15.71
C LYS A 20 10.19 -8.34 -15.62
N LYS A 21 9.63 -8.09 -14.40
CA LYS A 21 8.85 -6.87 -14.14
C LYS A 21 9.68 -5.69 -14.60
N LYS A 22 9.13 -4.86 -15.51
CA LYS A 22 9.77 -3.59 -15.88
C LYS A 22 10.10 -2.83 -14.60
N PRO A 23 11.31 -2.25 -14.48
CA PRO A 23 11.64 -1.43 -13.32
C PRO A 23 10.59 -0.32 -13.23
N PHE A 24 9.94 -0.23 -12.07
CA PHE A 24 9.00 0.85 -11.77
C PHE A 24 9.81 2.15 -11.76
N ALA A 25 9.48 3.09 -12.67
CA ALA A 25 10.08 4.42 -12.61
C ALA A 25 9.62 5.08 -11.30
N ALA A 26 10.53 5.26 -10.36
CA ALA A 26 10.22 5.79 -9.04
C ALA A 26 9.56 7.18 -9.17
N GLN A 27 8.31 7.27 -8.77
CA GLN A 27 7.56 8.52 -8.79
C GLN A 27 7.86 9.31 -7.51
N ARG A 28 8.45 10.51 -7.67
CA ARG A 28 8.69 11.43 -6.56
C ARG A 28 7.54 12.43 -6.44
N MET A 29 7.20 12.78 -5.21
CA MET A 29 6.22 13.81 -4.89
C MET A 29 6.50 14.43 -3.53
N THR A 30 6.18 15.71 -3.37
CA THR A 30 6.16 16.39 -2.08
C THR A 30 4.79 16.21 -1.44
N VAL A 31 4.75 15.74 -0.20
CA VAL A 31 3.51 15.46 0.53
C VAL A 31 3.52 16.10 1.91
N ARG A 32 2.34 16.53 2.37
CA ARG A 32 2.16 16.94 3.75
C ARG A 32 2.20 15.71 4.66
N THR A 33 2.93 15.80 5.77
CA THR A 33 2.98 14.73 6.77
C THR A 33 2.66 15.27 8.15
N THR A 34 2.06 14.38 8.96
CA THR A 34 1.85 14.49 10.40
C THR A 34 2.40 13.23 11.06
N ALA A 35 2.25 13.10 12.36
CA ALA A 35 2.60 11.88 13.07
C ALA A 35 1.53 11.53 14.10
N TYR A 36 1.32 10.23 14.33
CA TYR A 36 0.40 9.68 15.32
C TYR A 36 1.06 8.59 16.16
N THR A 37 0.45 8.24 17.28
CA THR A 37 0.95 7.18 18.18
C THR A 37 -0.19 6.25 18.60
N HIS A 38 0.16 5.04 19.04
CA HIS A 38 -0.77 4.02 19.52
C HIS A 38 -1.55 4.41 20.80
N THR A 39 -1.18 5.51 21.46
CA THR A 39 -1.93 6.04 22.61
C THR A 39 -3.14 6.90 22.19
N GLU A 40 -3.26 7.20 20.91
CA GLU A 40 -4.45 7.81 20.31
C GLU A 40 -5.52 6.75 19.98
N ALA A 41 -6.65 7.18 19.41
CA ALA A 41 -7.72 6.27 19.05
C ALA A 41 -7.26 5.26 17.99
N GLY A 42 -7.21 3.96 18.33
CA GLY A 42 -6.78 2.88 17.42
C GLY A 42 -5.92 1.83 18.10
N GLY A 43 -5.20 2.20 19.18
CA GLY A 43 -4.34 1.28 19.92
C GLY A 43 -3.10 0.84 19.13
N VAL A 44 -2.58 -0.34 19.44
CA VAL A 44 -1.30 -0.85 18.92
C VAL A 44 -1.41 -1.54 17.54
N ASN A 45 -2.63 -1.73 17.04
CA ASN A 45 -2.86 -2.40 15.76
C ASN A 45 -3.30 -1.40 14.69
N ASN A 46 -2.87 -1.66 13.46
CA ASN A 46 -3.31 -0.92 12.27
C ASN A 46 -4.68 -1.38 11.76
N ALA A 47 -5.18 -0.75 10.71
CA ALA A 47 -6.49 -1.03 10.13
C ALA A 47 -6.65 -2.44 9.54
N ILE A 48 -5.57 -3.18 9.32
CA ILE A 48 -5.61 -4.57 8.85
C ILE A 48 -5.39 -5.60 9.98
N GLY A 49 -5.34 -5.14 11.24
CA GLY A 49 -5.19 -5.99 12.42
C GLY A 49 -3.75 -6.37 12.77
N SER A 50 -2.78 -5.92 12.01
CA SER A 50 -1.36 -6.14 12.31
C SER A 50 -0.84 -5.09 13.29
N ARG A 51 0.23 -5.41 14.03
CA ARG A 51 0.87 -4.46 14.93
C ARG A 51 1.53 -3.32 14.16
N LEU A 52 1.35 -2.09 14.66
CA LEU A 52 2.05 -0.91 14.16
C LEU A 52 3.57 -1.07 14.31
N ARG A 53 4.31 -0.70 13.28
CA ARG A 53 5.77 -0.90 13.17
C ARG A 53 6.52 0.42 13.25
N PHE A 54 7.54 0.44 14.12
CA PHE A 54 8.49 1.54 14.20
C PHE A 54 9.90 0.96 14.32
N GLY A 55 10.56 0.79 13.17
CA GLY A 55 11.87 0.15 13.09
C GLY A 55 11.88 -1.06 12.15
N GLY A 56 13.07 -1.64 11.98
CA GLY A 56 13.32 -2.68 10.97
C GLY A 56 13.27 -2.13 9.54
N ASP A 57 12.85 -2.97 8.60
CA ASP A 57 12.89 -2.63 7.17
C ASP A 57 11.77 -1.68 6.74
N THR A 58 10.66 -1.61 7.51
CA THR A 58 9.51 -0.78 7.17
C THR A 58 8.82 -0.21 8.39
N PHE A 59 8.31 1.02 8.25
CA PHE A 59 7.57 1.76 9.24
C PHE A 59 6.09 1.86 8.84
N SER A 60 5.17 1.86 9.79
CA SER A 60 3.74 2.03 9.54
C SER A 60 3.39 3.48 9.24
N ALA A 61 2.44 3.67 8.33
CA ALA A 61 1.85 4.96 8.04
C ALA A 61 0.36 4.83 7.71
N ALA A 62 -0.37 5.92 7.90
CA ALA A 62 -1.77 6.06 7.56
C ALA A 62 -1.98 7.09 6.44
N SER A 63 -3.04 6.91 5.66
CA SER A 63 -3.47 7.86 4.63
C SER A 63 -4.96 7.75 4.35
N ASP A 64 -5.47 8.62 3.49
CA ASP A 64 -6.72 8.36 2.76
C ASP A 64 -6.47 7.28 1.71
N TRP A 65 -7.08 6.10 1.87
CA TRP A 65 -6.89 4.97 0.96
C TRP A 65 -7.46 5.19 -0.44
N SER A 66 -8.31 6.19 -0.64
CA SER A 66 -8.78 6.56 -1.98
C SER A 66 -7.69 7.27 -2.80
N TRP A 67 -6.78 7.94 -2.12
CA TRP A 67 -5.63 8.64 -2.71
C TRP A 67 -4.36 7.77 -2.71
N LEU A 68 -3.90 7.35 -1.53
CA LEU A 68 -2.70 6.51 -1.36
C LEU A 68 -3.14 5.17 -0.76
N PRO A 69 -3.42 4.15 -1.60
CA PRO A 69 -4.13 2.95 -1.18
C PRO A 69 -3.32 2.05 -0.27
N LEU A 70 -4.02 1.19 0.46
CA LEU A 70 -3.45 0.15 1.31
C LEU A 70 -2.36 -0.64 0.58
N GLY A 71 -1.21 -0.81 1.26
CA GLY A 71 -0.04 -1.52 0.74
C GLY A 71 0.92 -0.63 -0.04
N THR A 72 0.60 0.66 -0.27
CA THR A 72 1.56 1.57 -0.91
C THR A 72 2.83 1.67 -0.06
N ARG A 73 3.96 1.40 -0.70
CA ARG A 73 5.29 1.53 -0.09
C ARG A 73 6.00 2.75 -0.65
N PHE A 74 6.56 3.55 0.22
CA PHE A 74 7.32 4.73 -0.18
C PHE A 74 8.55 4.92 0.69
N ARG A 75 9.55 5.56 0.13
CA ARG A 75 10.75 5.98 0.83
C ARG A 75 10.71 7.49 1.06
N MET A 76 10.95 7.91 2.29
CA MET A 76 11.19 9.32 2.61
C MET A 76 12.60 9.70 2.16
N VAL A 77 12.72 10.72 1.30
CA VAL A 77 14.00 11.08 0.68
C VAL A 77 15.00 11.59 1.71
N GLU A 78 14.54 12.38 2.68
CA GLU A 78 15.40 13.03 3.68
C GLU A 78 16.15 12.06 4.59
N ASN A 79 15.54 10.91 4.94
CA ASN A 79 16.13 9.98 5.92
C ASN A 79 16.27 8.54 5.41
N GLY A 80 15.85 8.27 4.17
CA GLY A 80 15.94 6.96 3.53
C GLY A 80 15.00 5.89 4.10
N ARG A 81 14.15 6.21 5.08
CA ARG A 81 13.25 5.24 5.71
C ARG A 81 12.12 4.85 4.76
N THR A 82 11.81 3.56 4.75
CA THR A 82 10.69 3.02 3.98
C THR A 82 9.46 2.88 4.87
N TYR A 83 8.34 3.38 4.37
CA TYR A 83 7.03 3.29 5.02
C TYR A 83 6.06 2.47 4.18
N VAL A 84 5.05 1.91 4.83
CA VAL A 84 3.94 1.24 4.18
C VAL A 84 2.61 1.81 4.69
N ILE A 85 1.70 2.10 3.77
CA ILE A 85 0.33 2.50 4.10
C ILE A 85 -0.44 1.25 4.51
N GLU A 86 -0.81 1.17 5.78
CA GLU A 86 -1.56 0.05 6.35
C GLU A 86 -2.61 0.50 7.38
N ASP A 87 -2.79 1.83 7.46
CA ASP A 87 -3.77 2.45 8.35
C ASP A 87 -4.49 3.62 7.67
N TYR A 88 -5.60 4.07 8.25
CA TYR A 88 -6.36 5.24 7.81
C TYR A 88 -6.95 5.98 9.01
N GLY A 89 -7.28 7.24 8.83
CA GLY A 89 -7.89 8.06 9.88
C GLY A 89 -8.90 9.06 9.32
N SER A 90 -9.94 9.38 10.09
CA SER A 90 -10.98 10.35 9.69
C SER A 90 -10.41 11.72 9.32
N ALA A 91 -9.37 12.16 10.02
CA ALA A 91 -8.70 13.44 9.76
C ALA A 91 -7.92 13.49 8.44
N LEU A 92 -7.67 12.33 7.81
CA LEU A 92 -6.87 12.22 6.57
C LEU A 92 -7.75 12.23 5.32
N VAL A 93 -9.04 11.87 5.45
CA VAL A 93 -9.95 11.69 4.30
C VAL A 93 -10.19 13.01 3.58
N GLY A 94 -10.06 12.99 2.25
CA GLY A 94 -10.10 14.16 1.38
C GLY A 94 -8.84 15.03 1.44
N ARG A 95 -7.82 14.63 2.19
CA ARG A 95 -6.56 15.36 2.34
C ARG A 95 -5.39 14.54 1.79
N LYS A 96 -4.49 15.18 1.06
CA LYS A 96 -3.24 14.55 0.60
C LYS A 96 -2.19 14.62 1.71
N THR A 97 -2.50 13.97 2.84
CA THR A 97 -1.64 13.93 4.03
C THR A 97 -1.32 12.48 4.37
N ILE A 98 -0.07 12.22 4.70
CA ILE A 98 0.39 10.96 5.26
C ILE A 98 0.64 11.16 6.75
N ASP A 99 0.11 10.27 7.57
CA ASP A 99 0.33 10.27 9.02
C ASP A 99 1.31 9.15 9.37
N LEU A 100 2.44 9.50 9.96
CA LEU A 100 3.54 8.60 10.24
C LEU A 100 3.40 8.04 11.65
N TYR A 101 3.43 6.71 11.80
CA TYR A 101 3.43 6.12 13.12
C TYR A 101 4.76 6.37 13.85
N VAL A 102 4.67 6.86 15.07
CA VAL A 102 5.78 7.04 16.01
C VAL A 102 5.41 6.50 17.40
N PRO A 103 6.37 6.00 18.21
CA PRO A 103 6.04 5.27 19.44
C PRO A 103 5.59 6.15 20.61
N SER A 104 5.73 7.47 20.53
CA SER A 104 5.39 8.35 21.67
C SER A 104 4.84 9.71 21.25
N MET A 105 4.05 10.31 22.14
CA MET A 105 3.57 11.70 21.97
C MET A 105 4.71 12.74 21.92
N GLY A 106 5.86 12.43 22.55
CA GLY A 106 7.06 13.25 22.42
C GLY A 106 7.55 13.34 20.98
N GLU A 107 7.57 12.21 20.27
CA GLU A 107 7.94 12.14 18.87
C GLU A 107 6.87 12.74 17.95
N VAL A 108 5.58 12.58 18.27
CA VAL A 108 4.48 13.28 17.56
C VAL A 108 4.72 14.79 17.59
N ARG A 109 4.94 15.35 18.78
CA ARG A 109 5.21 16.80 18.95
C ARG A 109 6.50 17.25 18.25
N LYS A 110 7.55 16.43 18.29
CA LYS A 110 8.82 16.71 17.60
C LYS A 110 8.68 16.68 16.09
N TRP A 111 7.85 15.77 15.56
CA TRP A 111 7.57 15.71 14.12
C TRP A 111 6.76 16.92 13.68
N GLY A 112 5.65 17.18 14.35
CA GLY A 112 4.72 18.26 14.00
C GLY A 112 4.07 18.05 12.65
N VAL A 113 3.93 19.16 11.91
CA VAL A 113 3.38 19.16 10.54
C VAL A 113 4.46 19.68 9.60
N ARG A 114 4.77 18.93 8.54
CA ARG A 114 5.76 19.34 7.55
C ARG A 114 5.51 18.71 6.18
N ASN A 115 6.04 19.37 5.14
CA ASN A 115 6.12 18.77 3.81
C ASN A 115 7.45 18.02 3.68
N VAL A 116 7.39 16.84 3.09
CA VAL A 116 8.57 16.00 2.82
C VAL A 116 8.51 15.45 1.40
N ASP A 117 9.67 15.17 0.83
CA ASP A 117 9.73 14.48 -0.45
C ASP A 117 9.73 12.97 -0.23
N ILE A 118 8.85 12.29 -0.95
CA ILE A 118 8.77 10.84 -0.96
C ILE A 118 8.98 10.28 -2.36
N GLU A 119 9.46 9.06 -2.40
CA GLU A 119 9.61 8.25 -3.60
C GLU A 119 8.73 7.02 -3.47
N ILE A 120 7.75 6.88 -4.35
CA ILE A 120 6.90 5.68 -4.37
C ILE A 120 7.72 4.51 -4.89
N LEU A 121 7.86 3.48 -4.07
CA LEU A 121 8.55 2.24 -4.42
C LEU A 121 7.58 1.21 -5.01
N GLU A 122 6.36 1.18 -4.48
CA GLU A 122 5.30 0.27 -4.93
C GLU A 122 3.94 0.89 -4.63
N TRP A 123 3.05 0.89 -5.61
CA TRP A 123 1.67 1.30 -5.39
C TRP A 123 0.88 0.19 -4.72
N GLY A 124 0.10 0.55 -3.71
CA GLY A 124 -0.86 -0.33 -3.08
C GLY A 124 -2.07 -0.64 -3.95
N SER A 125 -3.00 -1.40 -3.42
CA SER A 125 -4.16 -1.88 -4.15
C SER A 125 -5.43 -1.10 -3.80
N LYS A 126 -5.95 -0.32 -4.75
CA LYS A 126 -7.27 0.32 -4.62
C LYS A 126 -8.40 -0.72 -4.49
N ALA A 127 -8.30 -1.84 -5.20
CA ALA A 127 -9.29 -2.91 -5.12
C ALA A 127 -9.30 -3.56 -3.73
N MET A 128 -8.13 -3.81 -3.14
CA MET A 128 -8.02 -4.33 -1.78
C MET A 128 -8.53 -3.31 -0.75
N SER A 129 -8.15 -2.03 -0.90
CA SER A 129 -8.66 -0.94 -0.05
C SER A 129 -10.18 -0.91 -0.07
N LEU A 130 -10.79 -0.94 -1.26
CA LEU A 130 -12.24 -0.97 -1.42
C LEU A 130 -12.88 -2.22 -0.79
N LYS A 131 -12.29 -3.40 -1.00
CA LYS A 131 -12.76 -4.67 -0.43
C LYS A 131 -12.81 -4.63 1.10
N LEU A 132 -11.76 -4.08 1.73
CA LEU A 132 -11.69 -3.99 3.19
C LEU A 132 -12.55 -2.87 3.78
N LEU A 133 -12.74 -1.75 3.07
CA LEU A 133 -13.52 -0.62 3.55
C LEU A 133 -15.04 -0.83 3.40
N LYS A 134 -15.51 -1.52 2.34
CA LYS A 134 -16.95 -1.75 2.11
C LYS A 134 -17.71 -2.26 3.33
N PRO A 135 -17.30 -3.34 4.01
CA PRO A 135 -18.01 -3.84 5.19
C PRO A 135 -17.93 -2.91 6.41
N ARG A 136 -17.03 -1.92 6.39
CA ARG A 136 -16.79 -0.93 7.45
C ARG A 136 -17.45 0.42 7.18
N ALA A 137 -18.18 0.56 6.07
CA ALA A 137 -18.78 1.82 5.62
C ALA A 137 -20.00 2.26 6.45
N THR A 138 -19.89 2.17 7.78
CA THR A 138 -20.85 2.65 8.76
C THR A 138 -20.60 4.10 9.23
N ARG A 139 -19.41 4.64 8.90
CA ARG A 139 -19.01 5.99 9.26
C ARG A 139 -18.80 6.83 7.99
N ASP A 140 -19.18 8.09 8.02
CA ASP A 140 -19.18 9.00 6.88
C ASP A 140 -17.82 9.09 6.17
N TYR A 141 -16.74 9.17 6.93
CA TYR A 141 -15.39 9.25 6.35
C TYR A 141 -14.98 7.96 5.61
N ILE A 142 -15.48 6.78 6.04
CA ILE A 142 -15.25 5.52 5.33
C ILE A 142 -16.12 5.46 4.08
N GLN A 143 -17.38 5.90 4.16
CA GLN A 143 -18.26 6.01 3.00
C GLN A 143 -17.66 6.91 1.91
N THR A 144 -17.05 8.03 2.32
CA THR A 144 -16.34 8.93 1.40
C THR A 144 -15.21 8.22 0.66
N MET A 145 -14.32 7.50 1.36
CA MET A 145 -13.26 6.71 0.72
C MET A 145 -13.80 5.63 -0.20
N VAL A 146 -14.87 4.92 0.21
CA VAL A 146 -15.52 3.88 -0.61
C VAL A 146 -16.08 4.49 -1.89
N ALA A 147 -16.79 5.62 -1.81
CA ALA A 147 -17.35 6.30 -2.97
C ALA A 147 -16.27 6.72 -3.97
N GLU A 148 -15.15 7.29 -3.50
CA GLU A 148 -14.03 7.66 -4.37
C GLU A 148 -13.35 6.43 -5.01
N LEU A 149 -13.14 5.37 -4.25
CA LEU A 149 -12.56 4.13 -4.77
C LEU A 149 -13.45 3.48 -5.84
N GLN A 150 -14.77 3.47 -5.64
CA GLN A 150 -15.74 2.91 -6.60
C GLN A 150 -15.70 3.59 -7.97
N LYS A 151 -15.34 4.88 -8.04
CA LYS A 151 -15.17 5.60 -9.31
C LYS A 151 -13.98 5.09 -10.14
N THR A 152 -12.99 4.48 -9.49
CA THR A 152 -11.71 4.11 -10.12
C THR A 152 -11.42 2.62 -10.16
N VAL A 153 -12.13 1.80 -9.38
CA VAL A 153 -11.94 0.35 -9.31
C VAL A 153 -13.03 -0.36 -10.11
N PRO A 154 -12.70 -1.01 -11.25
CA PRO A 154 -13.68 -1.76 -12.01
C PRO A 154 -14.12 -3.02 -11.25
N PRO A 155 -15.36 -3.53 -11.47
CA PRO A 155 -15.87 -4.73 -10.81
C PRO A 155 -14.98 -5.97 -10.98
N SER A 156 -14.37 -6.13 -12.14
CA SER A 156 -13.42 -7.23 -12.42
C SER A 156 -12.17 -7.20 -11.52
N ALA A 157 -11.63 -6.01 -11.27
CA ALA A 157 -10.47 -5.86 -10.36
C ALA A 157 -10.86 -6.16 -8.90
N LEU A 158 -12.10 -5.84 -8.51
CA LEU A 158 -12.58 -6.16 -7.16
C LEU A 158 -12.75 -7.67 -6.95
N ALA A 159 -13.24 -8.39 -7.96
CA ALA A 159 -13.35 -9.85 -7.92
C ALA A 159 -11.98 -10.55 -7.84
N ALA A 160 -10.97 -9.99 -8.51
CA ALA A 160 -9.61 -10.52 -8.53
C ALA A 160 -8.79 -10.17 -7.27
N ALA A 161 -9.24 -9.22 -6.44
CA ALA A 161 -8.54 -8.82 -5.23
C ALA A 161 -8.65 -9.91 -4.14
N THR A 162 -7.59 -10.70 -3.99
CA THR A 162 -7.45 -11.73 -2.95
C THR A 162 -6.55 -11.18 -1.82
N LEU A 163 -6.88 -11.55 -0.59
CA LEU A 163 -6.06 -11.24 0.60
C LEU A 163 -4.81 -12.10 0.62
#